data_e6c8df56c7363dbebb51c5cdae1bded3
#
_entry.id   e6c8df56c7363dbebb51c5cdae1bded3
#
_cell.length_a   1.000
_cell.length_b   1.000
_cell.length_c   1.000
_cell.angle_alpha   90.00
_cell.angle_beta   90.00
_cell.angle_gamma   90.00
#
_symmetry.space_group_name_H-M   'P 1'
#
loop_
_entity.id
_entity.type
_entity.pdbx_description
1 polymer ?
#
loop_
_entity_poly.entity_id
_entity_poly.type
_entity_poly.pdbx_seq_one_letter_code
_entity_poly.pdbx_strand_id
1 'polypeptide(L)'
;KTVPLKANVDAALKDCPSVKKVVVVQATGGAVAMTPGRDLWLHEEAANVSPDCPPEPMNAEAPLFILYTSGSTGKPKGVLHTTGGYLLWASLTHELCFDYRPGDIYWCAADIGWVTGHSYIVYGPLANGSTTLIYEGVPNYPTPARIWEVVDRHQVQTIFTAPTALRALMKEGDEFVHSTSRK
;
A
#
# COMPACT_ATOMS: atom_id res chain seq x y z
N LYS A 1 -5.56 -2.40 -18.52
CA LYS A 1 -5.41 -1.06 -19.11
C LYS A 1 -4.14 -0.43 -18.54
N THR A 2 -3.20 -0.07 -19.41
CA THR A 2 -1.96 0.61 -18.98
C THR A 2 -2.26 2.08 -18.65
N VAL A 3 -1.82 2.54 -17.48
CA VAL A 3 -1.93 3.93 -17.07
C VAL A 3 -0.58 4.61 -17.33
N PRO A 4 -0.51 5.71 -18.10
CA PRO A 4 0.75 6.39 -18.46
C PRO A 4 1.22 7.29 -17.31
N LEU A 5 1.57 6.72 -16.16
CA LEU A 5 1.92 7.46 -14.95
C LEU A 5 3.07 8.45 -15.18
N LYS A 6 4.11 8.03 -15.91
CA LYS A 6 5.26 8.91 -16.18
C LYS A 6 4.88 10.14 -17.01
N ALA A 7 4.00 9.98 -17.99
CA ALA A 7 3.51 11.10 -18.79
C ALA A 7 2.71 12.12 -17.93
N ASN A 8 1.92 11.60 -16.98
CA ASN A 8 1.18 12.45 -16.02
C ASN A 8 2.15 13.22 -15.11
N VAL A 9 3.20 12.54 -14.62
CA VAL A 9 4.26 13.18 -13.82
C VAL A 9 4.97 14.26 -14.63
N ASP A 10 5.36 13.98 -15.89
CA ASP A 10 6.04 14.96 -16.75
C ASP A 10 5.17 16.20 -17.02
N ALA A 11 3.88 16.02 -17.17
CA ALA A 11 2.96 17.14 -17.31
C ALA A 11 2.90 18.01 -16.05
N ALA A 12 2.83 17.40 -14.87
CA ALA A 12 2.80 18.10 -13.58
C ALA A 12 4.12 18.84 -13.30
N LEU A 13 5.25 18.28 -13.69
CA LEU A 13 6.58 18.83 -13.43
C LEU A 13 6.87 20.12 -14.20
N LYS A 14 6.08 20.47 -15.21
CA LYS A 14 6.22 21.76 -15.91
C LYS A 14 6.07 22.94 -14.95
N ASP A 15 5.24 22.78 -13.92
CA ASP A 15 4.95 23.81 -12.93
C ASP A 15 5.67 23.58 -11.58
N CYS A 16 6.59 22.59 -11.52
CA CYS A 16 7.31 22.21 -10.30
C CYS A 16 8.84 22.33 -10.45
N PRO A 17 9.41 23.53 -10.58
CA PRO A 17 10.84 23.72 -10.85
C PRO A 17 11.76 23.29 -9.70
N SER A 18 11.21 23.07 -8.51
CA SER A 18 11.97 22.57 -7.33
C SER A 18 12.33 21.09 -7.44
N VAL A 19 11.61 20.30 -8.24
CA VAL A 19 11.89 18.88 -8.44
C VAL A 19 13.07 18.71 -9.38
N LYS A 20 14.18 18.18 -8.86
CA LYS A 20 15.43 18.02 -9.60
C LYS A 20 15.65 16.61 -10.13
N LYS A 21 15.09 15.60 -9.47
CA LYS A 21 15.26 14.20 -9.83
C LYS A 21 13.92 13.48 -9.80
N VAL A 22 13.75 12.54 -10.73
CA VAL A 22 12.60 11.64 -10.80
C VAL A 22 13.13 10.21 -10.90
N VAL A 23 12.82 9.39 -9.91
CA VAL A 23 13.20 7.98 -9.91
C VAL A 23 12.04 7.18 -10.50
N VAL A 24 12.31 6.43 -11.55
CA VAL A 24 11.30 5.70 -12.33
C VAL A 24 11.43 4.20 -12.09
N VAL A 25 10.31 3.56 -11.75
CA VAL A 25 10.19 2.11 -11.62
C VAL A 25 9.63 1.53 -12.91
N GLN A 26 10.31 0.56 -13.50
CA GLN A 26 9.85 -0.14 -14.69
C GLN A 26 8.94 -1.33 -14.28
N ALA A 27 7.65 -1.06 -14.10
CA ALA A 27 6.71 -2.09 -13.64
C ALA A 27 6.19 -3.00 -14.78
N THR A 28 5.88 -2.42 -15.96
CA THR A 28 5.21 -3.15 -17.05
C THR A 28 6.11 -3.48 -18.25
N GLY A 29 7.38 -3.06 -18.22
CA GLY A 29 8.30 -3.22 -19.35
C GLY A 29 7.99 -2.35 -20.57
N GLY A 30 6.96 -1.51 -20.52
CA GLY A 30 6.60 -0.60 -21.59
C GLY A 30 7.63 0.51 -21.81
N ALA A 31 7.65 1.08 -23.01
CA ALA A 31 8.52 2.22 -23.32
C ALA A 31 8.10 3.46 -22.50
N VAL A 32 9.07 4.07 -21.85
CA VAL A 32 8.89 5.27 -21.02
C VAL A 32 9.83 6.36 -21.51
N ALA A 33 9.31 7.56 -21.73
CA ALA A 33 10.15 8.72 -22.08
C ALA A 33 10.95 9.14 -20.84
N MET A 34 12.27 9.19 -20.97
CA MET A 34 13.19 9.61 -19.92
C MET A 34 13.82 10.97 -20.29
N THR A 35 13.79 11.91 -19.37
CA THR A 35 14.44 13.22 -19.53
C THR A 35 15.87 13.14 -19.00
N PRO A 36 16.89 13.26 -19.86
CA PRO A 36 18.30 13.21 -19.44
C PRO A 36 18.63 14.23 -18.34
N GLY A 37 19.41 13.79 -17.36
CA GLY A 37 19.84 14.63 -16.22
C GLY A 37 18.83 14.80 -15.10
N ARG A 38 17.55 14.50 -15.36
CA ARG A 38 16.47 14.53 -14.35
C ARG A 38 16.01 13.14 -13.96
N ASP A 39 15.72 12.28 -14.94
CA ASP A 39 15.08 11.00 -14.72
C ASP A 39 16.12 9.88 -14.57
N LEU A 40 15.91 9.00 -13.59
CA LEU A 40 16.81 7.92 -13.21
C LEU A 40 16.01 6.62 -13.09
N TRP A 41 16.58 5.51 -13.52
CA TRP A 41 15.97 4.20 -13.29
C TRP A 41 16.25 3.70 -11.87
N LEU A 42 15.23 3.29 -11.14
CA LEU A 42 15.39 2.77 -9.77
C LEU A 42 16.37 1.59 -9.73
N HIS A 43 16.28 0.66 -10.66
CA HIS A 43 17.12 -0.54 -10.68
C HIS A 43 18.60 -0.22 -10.96
N GLU A 44 18.91 0.81 -11.75
CA GLU A 44 20.27 1.29 -11.99
C GLU A 44 20.85 1.97 -10.75
N GLU A 45 20.07 2.88 -10.15
CA GLU A 45 20.50 3.57 -8.92
C GLU A 45 20.67 2.61 -7.74
N ALA A 46 19.74 1.66 -7.58
CA ALA A 46 19.80 0.66 -6.50
C ALA A 46 21.04 -0.26 -6.61
N ALA A 47 21.52 -0.53 -7.84
CA ALA A 47 22.72 -1.32 -8.04
C ALA A 47 24.01 -0.61 -7.58
N ASN A 48 23.97 0.72 -7.43
CA ASN A 48 25.11 1.56 -7.10
C ASN A 48 25.16 2.01 -5.63
N VAL A 49 24.22 1.55 -4.79
CA VAL A 49 24.17 1.91 -3.37
C VAL A 49 24.35 0.69 -2.48
N SER A 50 24.86 0.91 -1.26
CA SER A 50 24.92 -0.14 -0.26
C SER A 50 23.53 -0.60 0.17
N PRO A 51 23.31 -1.92 0.37
CA PRO A 51 22.09 -2.40 1.02
C PRO A 51 22.04 -2.12 2.53
N ASP A 52 23.18 -1.72 3.11
CA ASP A 52 23.25 -1.35 4.53
C ASP A 52 22.67 0.05 4.72
N CYS A 53 21.49 0.09 5.33
CA CYS A 53 20.75 1.32 5.62
C CYS A 53 20.21 1.25 7.06
N PRO A 54 21.04 1.57 8.06
CA PRO A 54 20.61 1.55 9.44
C PRO A 54 19.49 2.56 9.68
N PRO A 55 18.50 2.25 10.54
CA PRO A 55 17.44 3.18 10.87
C PRO A 55 17.99 4.42 11.56
N GLU A 56 17.55 5.60 11.13
CA GLU A 56 17.86 6.86 11.80
C GLU A 56 17.08 6.97 13.12
N PRO A 57 17.73 7.16 14.27
CA PRO A 57 17.05 7.39 15.52
C PRO A 57 16.26 8.71 15.49
N MET A 58 14.94 8.61 15.64
CA MET A 58 14.04 9.75 15.59
C MET A 58 13.35 9.98 16.93
N ASN A 59 13.10 11.27 17.25
CA ASN A 59 12.24 11.61 18.38
C ASN A 59 10.80 11.16 18.06
N ALA A 60 10.09 10.66 19.08
CA ALA A 60 8.70 10.20 18.91
C ALA A 60 7.77 11.29 18.35
N GLU A 61 8.03 12.56 18.71
CA GLU A 61 7.26 13.72 18.23
C GLU A 61 7.75 14.27 16.88
N ALA A 62 8.82 13.69 16.30
CA ALA A 62 9.28 14.14 14.99
C ALA A 62 8.19 13.91 13.93
N PRO A 63 7.95 14.89 13.04
CA PRO A 63 7.01 14.75 11.94
C PRO A 63 7.34 13.53 11.06
N LEU A 64 6.36 12.68 10.83
CA LEU A 64 6.50 11.52 9.93
C LEU A 64 5.96 11.84 8.54
N PHE A 65 4.71 12.27 8.46
CA PHE A 65 4.07 12.72 7.22
C PHE A 65 2.84 13.59 7.50
N ILE A 66 2.40 14.31 6.47
CA ILE A 66 1.16 15.07 6.48
C ILE A 66 0.19 14.39 5.51
N LEU A 67 -1.00 14.06 5.99
CA LEU A 67 -2.06 13.49 5.18
C LEU A 67 -3.25 14.44 5.12
N TYR A 68 -3.72 14.73 3.91
CA TYR A 68 -4.87 15.59 3.71
C TYR A 68 -6.17 14.79 3.68
N THR A 69 -7.17 15.25 4.44
CA THR A 69 -8.53 14.73 4.38
C THR A 69 -9.43 15.70 3.60
N SER A 70 -10.49 15.17 3.00
CA SER A 70 -11.45 15.99 2.24
C SER A 70 -12.13 17.08 3.08
N GLY A 71 -12.12 16.95 4.42
CA GLY A 71 -12.70 17.88 5.37
C GLY A 71 -14.22 18.03 5.23
N SER A 72 -14.93 18.13 6.34
CA SER A 72 -16.39 18.36 6.36
C SER A 72 -16.80 19.74 5.83
N THR A 73 -15.84 20.68 5.73
CA THR A 73 -16.08 22.08 5.30
C THR A 73 -15.70 22.35 3.85
N GLY A 74 -15.41 21.31 3.06
CA GLY A 74 -15.02 21.42 1.65
C GLY A 74 -13.56 21.82 1.38
N LYS A 75 -12.81 22.31 2.38
CA LYS A 75 -11.38 22.56 2.25
C LYS A 75 -10.60 21.39 2.81
N PRO A 76 -9.60 20.85 2.07
CA PRO A 76 -8.74 19.79 2.59
C PRO A 76 -8.01 20.26 3.86
N LYS A 77 -7.97 19.39 4.87
CA LYS A 77 -7.23 19.63 6.12
C LYS A 77 -6.05 18.68 6.19
N GLY A 78 -4.85 19.22 6.38
CA GLY A 78 -3.64 18.46 6.60
C GLY A 78 -3.58 17.97 8.05
N VAL A 79 -3.41 16.66 8.23
CA VAL A 79 -3.18 16.04 9.53
C VAL A 79 -1.71 15.65 9.60
N LEU A 80 -0.99 16.23 10.55
CA LEU A 80 0.39 15.87 10.84
C LEU A 80 0.40 14.62 11.72
N HIS A 81 1.08 13.59 11.24
CA HIS A 81 1.35 12.38 12.02
C HIS A 81 2.79 12.41 12.52
N THR A 82 2.99 12.08 13.81
CA THR A 82 4.32 11.97 14.43
C THR A 82 4.83 10.54 14.35
N THR A 83 6.15 10.38 14.39
CA THR A 83 6.83 9.09 14.22
C THR A 83 6.38 8.05 15.25
N GLY A 84 6.49 8.38 16.55
CA GLY A 84 6.11 7.45 17.62
C GLY A 84 4.60 7.28 17.74
N GLY A 85 3.82 8.36 17.69
CA GLY A 85 2.38 8.33 17.86
C GLY A 85 1.68 7.52 16.77
N TYR A 86 2.09 7.69 15.52
CA TYR A 86 1.52 6.93 14.40
C TYR A 86 1.87 5.44 14.48
N LEU A 87 3.12 5.10 14.73
CA LEU A 87 3.56 3.71 14.83
C LEU A 87 2.89 2.98 15.98
N LEU A 88 2.82 3.62 17.16
CA LEU A 88 2.13 3.07 18.33
C LEU A 88 0.66 2.78 18.02
N TRP A 89 -0.05 3.73 17.39
CA TRP A 89 -1.45 3.54 17.03
C TRP A 89 -1.63 2.40 16.03
N ALA A 90 -0.85 2.39 14.96
CA ALA A 90 -0.94 1.37 13.92
C ALA A 90 -0.63 -0.03 14.46
N SER A 91 0.39 -0.17 15.30
CA SER A 91 0.76 -1.43 15.95
C SER A 91 -0.33 -1.91 16.90
N LEU A 92 -0.76 -1.06 17.83
CA LEU A 92 -1.74 -1.43 18.86
C LEU A 92 -3.10 -1.80 18.25
N THR A 93 -3.56 -1.03 17.26
CA THR A 93 -4.83 -1.33 16.58
C THR A 93 -4.74 -2.57 15.70
N HIS A 94 -3.59 -2.83 15.08
CA HIS A 94 -3.39 -4.10 14.38
C HIS A 94 -3.46 -5.30 15.34
N GLU A 95 -2.80 -5.22 16.48
CA GLU A 95 -2.82 -6.29 17.47
C GLU A 95 -4.23 -6.53 18.03
N LEU A 96 -4.87 -5.47 18.55
CA LEU A 96 -6.11 -5.59 19.30
C LEU A 96 -7.37 -5.68 18.43
N CYS A 97 -7.46 -4.89 17.34
CA CYS A 97 -8.67 -4.85 16.52
C CYS A 97 -8.75 -6.00 15.52
N PHE A 98 -7.62 -6.54 15.08
CA PHE A 98 -7.57 -7.70 14.18
C PHE A 98 -7.29 -9.01 14.90
N ASP A 99 -7.19 -8.99 16.24
CA ASP A 99 -6.92 -10.18 17.08
C ASP A 99 -5.70 -10.98 16.57
N TYR A 100 -4.65 -10.22 16.19
CA TYR A 100 -3.44 -10.82 15.62
C TYR A 100 -2.78 -11.77 16.62
N ARG A 101 -2.40 -12.95 16.13
CA ARG A 101 -1.67 -13.97 16.89
C ARG A 101 -0.36 -14.31 16.17
N PRO A 102 0.73 -14.57 16.90
CA PRO A 102 1.98 -14.99 16.29
C PRO A 102 1.80 -16.22 15.40
N GLY A 103 2.24 -16.10 14.14
CA GLY A 103 2.11 -17.15 13.14
C GLY A 103 0.92 -16.98 12.19
N ASP A 104 -0.02 -16.10 12.50
CA ASP A 104 -1.13 -15.78 11.59
C ASP A 104 -0.63 -15.06 10.33
N ILE A 105 -1.25 -15.38 9.20
CA ILE A 105 -1.08 -14.65 7.95
C ILE A 105 -2.20 -13.64 7.84
N TYR A 106 -1.81 -12.39 7.80
CA TYR A 106 -2.71 -11.26 7.71
C TYR A 106 -2.70 -10.66 6.29
N TRP A 107 -3.84 -10.31 5.77
CA TRP A 107 -3.98 -9.67 4.47
C TRP A 107 -4.82 -8.40 4.55
N CYS A 108 -4.21 -7.26 4.33
CA CYS A 108 -4.92 -6.02 4.05
C CYS A 108 -5.05 -5.85 2.53
N ALA A 109 -6.26 -5.98 2.01
CA ALA A 109 -6.59 -5.85 0.59
C ALA A 109 -6.90 -4.40 0.18
N ALA A 110 -6.36 -3.42 0.91
CA ALA A 110 -6.43 -2.00 0.55
C ALA A 110 -5.32 -1.64 -0.45
N ASP A 111 -5.52 -0.51 -1.14
CA ASP A 111 -4.47 0.09 -1.97
C ASP A 111 -3.37 0.68 -1.07
N ILE A 112 -2.09 0.38 -1.40
CA ILE A 112 -0.93 0.89 -0.65
C ILE A 112 -0.81 2.41 -0.73
N GLY A 113 -1.40 3.06 -1.72
CA GLY A 113 -1.44 4.50 -1.86
C GLY A 113 -2.36 5.24 -0.88
N TRP A 114 -3.21 4.51 -0.12
CA TRP A 114 -4.08 5.05 0.89
C TRP A 114 -3.50 4.88 2.30
N VAL A 115 -3.94 5.73 3.25
CA VAL A 115 -3.49 5.63 4.64
C VAL A 115 -3.78 4.25 5.26
N THR A 116 -4.87 3.61 4.85
CA THR A 116 -5.19 2.23 5.28
C THR A 116 -4.08 1.26 4.87
N GLY A 117 -3.56 1.38 3.64
CA GLY A 117 -2.43 0.60 3.17
C GLY A 117 -1.16 0.89 3.97
N HIS A 118 -0.84 2.17 4.20
CA HIS A 118 0.31 2.54 5.03
C HIS A 118 0.19 1.93 6.43
N SER A 119 -0.95 2.11 7.11
CA SER A 119 -1.14 1.64 8.48
C SER A 119 -1.18 0.13 8.59
N TYR A 120 -1.88 -0.56 7.68
CA TYR A 120 -2.25 -1.96 7.85
C TYR A 120 -1.74 -2.92 6.75
N ILE A 121 -0.93 -2.45 5.79
CA ILE A 121 -0.06 -3.32 4.98
C ILE A 121 1.37 -3.25 5.51
N VAL A 122 1.84 -2.05 5.91
CA VAL A 122 3.25 -1.81 6.25
C VAL A 122 3.42 -1.67 7.76
N TYR A 123 3.02 -0.54 8.35
CA TYR A 123 3.48 -0.17 9.69
C TYR A 123 2.95 -1.07 10.81
N GLY A 124 1.65 -1.28 10.92
CA GLY A 124 1.06 -2.07 11.99
C GLY A 124 1.49 -3.53 11.97
N PRO A 125 1.29 -4.25 10.86
CA PRO A 125 1.68 -5.65 10.76
C PRO A 125 3.18 -5.87 10.98
N LEU A 126 4.05 -5.08 10.35
CA LEU A 126 5.49 -5.27 10.45
C LEU A 126 6.03 -4.90 11.83
N ALA A 127 5.45 -3.89 12.51
CA ALA A 127 5.80 -3.56 13.88
C ALA A 127 5.50 -4.70 14.86
N ASN A 128 4.49 -5.52 14.55
CA ASN A 128 4.10 -6.69 15.36
C ASN A 128 4.77 -7.99 14.90
N GLY A 129 5.67 -7.95 13.93
CA GLY A 129 6.32 -9.13 13.36
C GLY A 129 5.36 -10.06 12.62
N SER A 130 4.23 -9.54 12.14
CA SER A 130 3.22 -10.32 11.42
C SER A 130 3.68 -10.71 10.03
N THR A 131 3.28 -11.90 9.58
CA THR A 131 3.33 -12.26 8.16
C THR A 131 2.20 -11.54 7.44
N THR A 132 2.54 -10.56 6.61
CA THR A 132 1.57 -9.81 5.81
C THR A 132 1.61 -10.24 4.35
N LEU A 133 0.43 -10.51 3.77
CA LEU A 133 0.28 -10.82 2.36
C LEU A 133 0.08 -9.54 1.57
N ILE A 134 0.88 -9.36 0.52
CA ILE A 134 0.75 -8.27 -0.44
C ILE A 134 0.30 -8.86 -1.77
N TYR A 135 -0.80 -8.37 -2.31
CA TYR A 135 -1.38 -8.84 -3.56
C TYR A 135 -1.34 -7.75 -4.62
N GLU A 136 -0.62 -8.02 -5.71
CA GLU A 136 -0.59 -7.15 -6.88
C GLU A 136 -1.69 -7.56 -7.86
N GLY A 137 -2.81 -6.87 -7.82
CA GLY A 137 -3.93 -7.15 -8.70
C GLY A 137 -5.26 -6.63 -8.17
N VAL A 138 -6.30 -6.93 -8.94
CA VAL A 138 -7.68 -6.62 -8.55
C VAL A 138 -8.31 -7.87 -7.95
N PRO A 139 -8.91 -7.79 -6.75
CA PRO A 139 -9.42 -8.97 -6.02
C PRO A 139 -10.47 -9.80 -6.76
N ASN A 140 -11.15 -9.22 -7.74
CA ASN A 140 -12.17 -9.91 -8.54
C ASN A 140 -11.69 -10.26 -9.97
N TYR A 141 -10.39 -10.28 -10.24
CA TYR A 141 -9.86 -10.67 -11.56
C TYR A 141 -8.95 -11.91 -11.44
N PRO A 142 -9.05 -12.89 -12.33
CA PRO A 142 -9.90 -12.97 -13.54
C PRO A 142 -11.36 -13.33 -13.25
N THR A 143 -11.68 -13.76 -12.04
CA THR A 143 -13.02 -14.09 -11.59
C THR A 143 -13.28 -13.55 -10.17
N PRO A 144 -14.53 -13.38 -9.74
CA PRO A 144 -14.86 -12.99 -8.36
C PRO A 144 -14.39 -13.98 -7.28
N ALA A 145 -14.03 -15.21 -7.66
CA ALA A 145 -13.43 -16.19 -6.74
C ALA A 145 -11.99 -15.84 -6.31
N ARG A 146 -11.32 -14.94 -7.04
CA ARG A 146 -9.88 -14.66 -6.84
C ARG A 146 -9.50 -14.35 -5.38
N ILE A 147 -10.28 -13.52 -4.71
CA ILE A 147 -10.00 -13.17 -3.31
C ILE A 147 -10.03 -14.41 -2.40
N TRP A 148 -10.98 -15.29 -2.61
CA TRP A 148 -11.15 -16.52 -1.83
C TRP A 148 -10.09 -17.57 -2.17
N GLU A 149 -9.67 -17.65 -3.44
CA GLU A 149 -8.56 -18.51 -3.88
C GLU A 149 -7.24 -18.07 -3.22
N VAL A 150 -7.00 -16.77 -3.06
CA VAL A 150 -5.82 -16.24 -2.37
C VAL A 150 -5.87 -16.58 -0.88
N VAL A 151 -7.01 -16.38 -0.24
CA VAL A 151 -7.23 -16.75 1.18
C VAL A 151 -6.95 -18.23 1.41
N ASP A 152 -7.53 -19.08 0.59
CA ASP A 152 -7.39 -20.54 0.70
C ASP A 152 -5.95 -21.00 0.42
N ARG A 153 -5.36 -20.49 -0.67
CA ARG A 153 -4.00 -20.86 -1.09
C ARG A 153 -2.93 -20.50 -0.07
N HIS A 154 -3.07 -19.33 0.54
CA HIS A 154 -2.07 -18.80 1.47
C HIS A 154 -2.48 -18.98 2.93
N GLN A 155 -3.60 -19.65 3.20
CA GLN A 155 -4.10 -19.91 4.54
C GLN A 155 -4.18 -18.62 5.38
N VAL A 156 -4.83 -17.59 4.82
CA VAL A 156 -4.99 -16.29 5.46
C VAL A 156 -5.99 -16.35 6.58
N GLN A 157 -5.59 -16.03 7.82
CA GLN A 157 -6.44 -16.03 8.99
C GLN A 157 -7.31 -14.78 9.07
N THR A 158 -6.75 -13.63 8.72
CA THR A 158 -7.45 -12.34 8.79
C THR A 158 -7.33 -11.59 7.48
N ILE A 159 -8.47 -11.20 6.90
CA ILE A 159 -8.54 -10.29 5.77
C ILE A 159 -9.19 -8.97 6.17
N PHE A 160 -8.51 -7.87 5.89
CA PHE A 160 -9.02 -6.53 6.07
C PHE A 160 -9.24 -5.85 4.72
N THR A 161 -10.47 -5.45 4.45
CA THR A 161 -10.83 -4.81 3.17
C THR A 161 -11.91 -3.75 3.35
N ALA A 162 -12.16 -2.97 2.30
CA ALA A 162 -13.18 -1.92 2.34
C ALA A 162 -14.60 -2.48 2.22
N PRO A 163 -15.60 -1.90 2.91
CA PRO A 163 -17.00 -2.30 2.75
C PRO A 163 -17.51 -2.23 1.31
N THR A 164 -16.98 -1.30 0.52
CA THR A 164 -17.30 -1.16 -0.91
C THR A 164 -16.83 -2.35 -1.73
N ALA A 165 -15.66 -2.92 -1.41
CA ALA A 165 -15.14 -4.12 -2.06
C ALA A 165 -16.01 -5.34 -1.73
N LEU A 166 -16.41 -5.52 -0.46
CA LEU A 166 -17.34 -6.58 -0.07
C LEU A 166 -18.68 -6.47 -0.78
N ARG A 167 -19.27 -5.27 -0.83
CA ARG A 167 -20.54 -5.06 -1.54
C ARG A 167 -20.42 -5.35 -3.05
N ALA A 168 -19.26 -5.04 -3.65
CA ALA A 168 -19.02 -5.39 -5.05
C ALA A 168 -18.96 -6.90 -5.26
N LEU A 169 -18.27 -7.64 -4.37
CA LEU A 169 -18.24 -9.10 -4.42
C LEU A 169 -19.62 -9.74 -4.19
N MET A 170 -20.40 -9.21 -3.24
CA MET A 170 -21.77 -9.69 -3.00
C MET A 170 -22.69 -9.59 -4.21
N LYS A 171 -22.47 -8.61 -5.10
CA LYS A 171 -23.25 -8.47 -6.35
C LYS A 171 -22.95 -9.55 -7.38
N GLU A 172 -21.79 -10.20 -7.28
CA GLU A 172 -21.38 -11.26 -8.18
C GLU A 172 -21.99 -12.63 -7.82
N GLY A 173 -22.64 -12.75 -6.65
CA GLY A 173 -23.27 -13.96 -6.16
C GLY A 173 -22.43 -14.77 -5.18
N ASP A 174 -23.06 -15.69 -4.47
CA ASP A 174 -22.42 -16.46 -3.40
C ASP A 174 -21.68 -17.71 -3.90
N GLU A 175 -21.90 -18.12 -5.13
CA GLU A 175 -21.26 -19.30 -5.74
C GLU A 175 -19.73 -19.19 -5.74
N PHE A 176 -19.18 -17.99 -5.91
CA PHE A 176 -17.74 -17.75 -5.88
C PHE A 176 -17.14 -17.94 -4.50
N VAL A 177 -17.91 -17.64 -3.44
CA VAL A 177 -17.52 -17.87 -2.06
C VAL A 177 -17.48 -19.38 -1.75
N HIS A 178 -18.44 -20.13 -2.28
CA HIS A 178 -18.55 -21.57 -2.07
C HIS A 178 -17.61 -22.39 -2.95
N SER A 179 -16.98 -21.79 -3.95
CA SER A 179 -16.06 -22.49 -4.87
C SER A 179 -14.71 -22.84 -4.25
N THR A 180 -14.37 -22.31 -3.07
CA THR A 180 -13.10 -22.53 -2.37
C THR A 180 -13.33 -23.25 -1.04
N SER A 181 -12.32 -24.01 -0.57
CA SER A 181 -12.45 -24.84 0.63
C SER A 181 -12.42 -24.06 1.93
N ARG A 182 -11.66 -22.97 1.98
CA ARG A 182 -11.48 -22.09 3.16
C ARG A 182 -11.21 -22.84 4.45
N LYS A 183 -10.36 -23.88 4.38
CA LYS A 183 -9.96 -24.72 5.49
C LYS A 183 -8.84 -24.12 6.30
#